data_3973155383509b08d9e2d071a3c22649
#
_entry.id   3973155383509b08d9e2d071a3c22649
#
_cell.length_a   1.000
_cell.length_b   1.000
_cell.length_c   1.000
_cell.angle_alpha   90.00
_cell.angle_beta   90.00
_cell.angle_gamma   90.00
#
_symmetry.space_group_name_H-M   'P 1'
#
loop_
_entity.id
_entity.type
_entity.pdbx_description
1 polymer ?
#
loop_
_entity_poly.entity_id
_entity_poly.type
_entity_poly.pdbx_seq_one_letter_code
_entity_poly.pdbx_strand_id
1 'polypeptide(L)'
;EFVGGLGGGICQVSSTVFQSVLRANLQIKIRACHSLEISYVPLGGDATVQWNSQDFQFVNNSNCDIRLIVTANDGKLTCTVEAKEDIKPKKVDIKIKKDGKSYVLTRTVDGNVNYTTYSKYAKPKSATTKKKDKDKKKTTKKKSDKNKDKKSTKSKKKKS
;
A
#
# COMPACT_ATOMS: atom_id res chain seq x y z
N GLU A 1 0.41 -7.44 8.40
CA GLU A 1 -0.45 -8.62 8.26
C GLU A 1 -1.76 -8.15 7.64
N PHE A 2 -2.14 -8.71 6.48
CA PHE A 2 -3.41 -8.39 5.83
C PHE A 2 -4.50 -9.20 6.54
N VAL A 3 -5.47 -8.52 7.15
CA VAL A 3 -6.60 -9.15 7.83
C VAL A 3 -7.81 -9.04 6.93
N GLY A 4 -8.53 -10.14 6.72
CA GLY A 4 -9.81 -10.13 6.02
C GLY A 4 -10.83 -9.27 6.78
N GLY A 5 -11.51 -8.34 6.10
CA GLY A 5 -12.48 -7.44 6.71
C GLY A 5 -13.41 -6.81 5.67
N LEU A 6 -14.46 -6.17 6.16
CA LEU A 6 -15.34 -5.33 5.34
C LEU A 6 -14.50 -4.25 4.62
N GLY A 7 -14.58 -4.20 3.28
CA GLY A 7 -13.74 -3.31 2.46
C GLY A 7 -12.45 -3.96 1.94
N GLY A 8 -12.20 -5.25 2.22
CA GLY A 8 -11.14 -6.02 1.56
C GLY A 8 -11.35 -6.01 0.04
N GLY A 9 -10.32 -5.62 -0.73
CA GLY A 9 -10.40 -5.55 -2.19
C GLY A 9 -10.77 -4.18 -2.79
N ILE A 10 -11.20 -3.20 -2.02
CA ILE A 10 -11.55 -1.86 -2.53
C ILE A 10 -10.38 -1.24 -3.32
N CYS A 11 -9.16 -1.29 -2.77
CA CYS A 11 -7.97 -0.77 -3.47
C CYS A 11 -7.60 -1.58 -4.71
N GLN A 12 -7.94 -2.86 -4.77
CA GLN A 12 -7.78 -3.66 -5.98
C GLN A 12 -8.75 -3.20 -7.06
N VAL A 13 -10.00 -2.91 -6.70
CA VAL A 13 -11.01 -2.36 -7.62
C VAL A 13 -10.55 -0.98 -8.14
N SER A 14 -10.18 -0.05 -7.26
CA SER A 14 -9.74 1.28 -7.67
C SER A 14 -8.49 1.25 -8.57
N SER A 15 -7.53 0.36 -8.29
CA SER A 15 -6.36 0.17 -9.14
C SER A 15 -6.71 -0.41 -10.51
N THR A 16 -7.66 -1.36 -10.56
CA THR A 16 -8.13 -1.94 -11.83
C THR A 16 -8.86 -0.90 -12.68
N VAL A 17 -9.73 -0.10 -12.05
CA VAL A 17 -10.40 1.03 -12.72
C VAL A 17 -9.37 2.05 -13.21
N PHE A 18 -8.37 2.43 -12.38
CA PHE A 18 -7.30 3.34 -12.79
C PHE A 18 -6.57 2.85 -14.06
N GLN A 19 -6.22 1.57 -14.13
CA GLN A 19 -5.58 0.97 -15.30
C GLN A 19 -6.47 1.05 -16.55
N SER A 20 -7.77 0.92 -16.41
CA SER A 20 -8.72 0.94 -17.52
C SER A 20 -8.97 2.37 -18.02
N VAL A 21 -9.17 3.33 -17.12
CA VAL A 21 -9.37 4.75 -17.49
C VAL A 21 -8.09 5.38 -18.06
N LEU A 22 -6.91 4.90 -17.65
CA LEU A 22 -5.64 5.29 -18.28
C LEU A 22 -5.62 4.88 -19.77
N ARG A 23 -6.00 3.63 -20.08
CA ARG A 23 -6.03 3.09 -21.44
C ARG A 23 -7.13 3.72 -22.29
N ALA A 24 -8.26 4.08 -21.69
CA ALA A 24 -9.33 4.82 -22.32
C ALA A 24 -8.99 6.31 -22.54
N ASN A 25 -7.79 6.76 -22.19
CA ASN A 25 -7.36 8.15 -22.29
C ASN A 25 -8.25 9.13 -21.53
N LEU A 26 -8.90 8.70 -20.45
CA LEU A 26 -9.66 9.59 -19.59
C LEU A 26 -8.72 10.44 -18.71
N GLN A 27 -9.15 11.63 -18.35
CA GLN A 27 -8.34 12.56 -17.56
C GLN A 27 -8.29 12.12 -16.10
N ILE A 28 -7.10 11.85 -15.56
CA ILE A 28 -6.91 11.56 -14.14
C ILE A 28 -6.86 12.88 -13.37
N LYS A 29 -7.71 13.01 -12.35
CA LYS A 29 -7.81 14.20 -11.49
C LYS A 29 -7.07 14.01 -10.17
N ILE A 30 -7.33 12.89 -9.48
CA ILE A 30 -6.69 12.54 -8.21
C ILE A 30 -6.28 11.08 -8.25
N ARG A 31 -5.06 10.81 -7.83
CA ARG A 31 -4.54 9.45 -7.65
C ARG A 31 -3.46 9.42 -6.57
N ALA A 32 -3.54 8.49 -5.66
CA ALA A 32 -2.49 8.17 -4.70
C ALA A 32 -1.99 6.73 -4.90
N CYS A 33 -0.69 6.47 -4.68
CA CYS A 33 -0.16 5.11 -4.62
C CYS A 33 -0.28 4.54 -3.21
N HIS A 34 -0.21 3.20 -3.09
CA HIS A 34 -0.09 2.57 -1.77
C HIS A 34 1.20 2.97 -1.06
N SER A 35 1.19 2.90 0.26
CA SER A 35 2.39 3.12 1.08
C SER A 35 3.36 1.92 1.04
N LEU A 36 2.85 0.70 0.83
CA LEU A 36 3.60 -0.55 0.71
C LEU A 36 3.43 -1.14 -0.69
N GLU A 37 4.40 -1.94 -1.11
CA GLU A 37 4.33 -2.67 -2.37
C GLU A 37 3.14 -3.64 -2.37
N ILE A 38 2.41 -3.66 -3.50
CA ILE A 38 1.28 -4.56 -3.76
C ILE A 38 1.59 -5.43 -4.97
N SER A 39 0.90 -6.57 -5.11
CA SER A 39 1.21 -7.57 -6.12
C SER A 39 0.17 -7.72 -7.24
N TYR A 40 -1.01 -7.15 -7.10
CA TYR A 40 -2.11 -7.34 -8.06
C TYR A 40 -2.09 -6.41 -9.28
N VAL A 41 -1.21 -5.40 -9.30
CA VAL A 41 -0.87 -4.58 -10.48
C VAL A 41 0.63 -4.27 -10.48
N PRO A 42 1.24 -3.92 -11.61
CA PRO A 42 2.64 -3.48 -11.65
C PRO A 42 2.90 -2.30 -10.73
N LEU A 43 4.03 -2.30 -10.03
CA LEU A 43 4.42 -1.21 -9.13
C LEU A 43 4.47 0.11 -9.90
N GLY A 44 3.82 1.14 -9.38
CA GLY A 44 3.61 2.43 -10.05
C GLY A 44 2.30 2.52 -10.82
N GLY A 45 1.59 1.41 -11.02
CA GLY A 45 0.32 1.34 -11.74
C GLY A 45 -0.91 1.18 -10.85
N ASP A 46 -0.79 1.39 -9.56
CA ASP A 46 -1.85 1.27 -8.56
C ASP A 46 -2.55 2.61 -8.28
N ALA A 47 -3.74 2.54 -7.73
CA ALA A 47 -4.45 3.67 -7.14
C ALA A 47 -5.09 3.21 -5.82
N THR A 48 -4.64 3.77 -4.70
CA THR A 48 -5.21 3.46 -3.38
C THR A 48 -6.33 4.42 -3.02
N VAL A 49 -7.29 3.91 -2.27
CA VAL A 49 -8.38 4.69 -1.68
C VAL A 49 -8.47 4.39 -0.19
N GLN A 50 -8.76 5.41 0.61
CA GLN A 50 -8.93 5.31 2.05
C GLN A 50 -9.96 6.34 2.51
N TRP A 51 -10.93 5.92 3.30
CA TRP A 51 -11.94 6.79 3.87
C TRP A 51 -11.34 8.06 4.45
N ASN A 52 -11.89 9.21 4.07
CA ASN A 52 -11.53 10.54 4.57
C ASN A 52 -10.07 10.97 4.34
N SER A 53 -9.26 10.23 3.56
CA SER A 53 -7.85 10.59 3.38
C SER A 53 -7.33 10.46 1.95
N GLN A 54 -7.68 9.41 1.22
CA GLN A 54 -7.18 9.18 -0.13
C GLN A 54 -8.31 8.80 -1.06
N ASP A 55 -8.32 9.42 -2.25
CA ASP A 55 -9.35 9.20 -3.25
C ASP A 55 -8.74 8.96 -4.63
N PHE A 56 -9.51 8.32 -5.50
CA PHE A 56 -9.22 8.17 -6.90
C PHE A 56 -10.33 8.84 -7.73
N GLN A 57 -9.97 9.88 -8.47
CA GLN A 57 -10.89 10.64 -9.29
C GLN A 57 -10.39 10.76 -10.73
N PHE A 58 -11.30 10.65 -11.67
CA PHE A 58 -11.05 10.93 -13.08
C PHE A 58 -12.22 11.70 -13.68
N VAL A 59 -12.00 12.29 -14.85
CA VAL A 59 -13.00 13.06 -15.58
C VAL A 59 -13.28 12.36 -16.91
N ASN A 60 -14.53 12.19 -17.24
CA ASN A 60 -14.95 11.80 -18.58
C ASN A 60 -14.77 12.99 -19.53
N ASN A 61 -13.70 12.95 -20.31
CA ASN A 61 -13.34 13.95 -21.33
C ASN A 61 -13.55 13.40 -22.75
N SER A 62 -14.42 12.41 -22.93
CA SER A 62 -14.66 11.76 -24.22
C SER A 62 -15.72 12.45 -25.09
N ASN A 63 -16.43 13.45 -24.57
CA ASN A 63 -17.57 14.14 -25.17
C ASN A 63 -18.82 13.27 -25.40
N CYS A 64 -18.88 12.07 -24.83
CA CYS A 64 -20.07 11.21 -24.82
C CYS A 64 -20.18 10.47 -23.49
N ASP A 65 -21.32 9.83 -23.24
CA ASP A 65 -21.51 8.99 -22.06
C ASP A 65 -20.56 7.78 -22.11
N ILE A 66 -20.02 7.42 -20.97
CA ILE A 66 -19.22 6.19 -20.81
C ILE A 66 -19.86 5.27 -19.78
N ARG A 67 -19.64 3.98 -19.92
CA ARG A 67 -20.02 2.96 -18.96
C ARG A 67 -18.77 2.23 -18.47
N LEU A 68 -18.66 2.10 -17.14
CA LEU A 68 -17.66 1.26 -16.50
C LEU A 68 -18.31 -0.08 -16.14
N ILE A 69 -17.75 -1.16 -16.63
CA ILE A 69 -18.18 -2.52 -16.32
C ILE A 69 -17.06 -3.18 -15.52
N VAL A 70 -17.28 -3.39 -14.23
CA VAL A 70 -16.33 -4.05 -13.34
C VAL A 70 -16.88 -5.44 -13.01
N THR A 71 -16.11 -6.49 -13.31
CA THR A 71 -16.48 -7.87 -13.04
C THR A 71 -15.38 -8.58 -12.27
N ALA A 72 -15.81 -9.44 -11.34
CA ALA A 72 -14.93 -10.35 -10.61
C ALA A 72 -15.36 -11.78 -10.89
N ASN A 73 -14.51 -12.57 -11.52
CA ASN A 73 -14.76 -13.96 -11.85
C ASN A 73 -13.48 -14.78 -11.71
N ASP A 74 -13.56 -15.95 -11.09
CA ASP A 74 -12.45 -16.89 -10.91
C ASP A 74 -11.16 -16.24 -10.38
N GLY A 75 -11.31 -15.37 -9.37
CA GLY A 75 -10.17 -14.65 -8.76
C GLY A 75 -9.59 -13.55 -9.64
N LYS A 76 -10.18 -13.27 -10.80
CA LYS A 76 -9.75 -12.22 -11.72
C LYS A 76 -10.72 -11.04 -11.68
N LEU A 77 -10.18 -9.85 -11.47
CA LEU A 77 -10.92 -8.60 -11.55
C LEU A 77 -10.63 -7.93 -12.90
N THR A 78 -11.68 -7.53 -13.61
CA THR A 78 -11.57 -6.81 -14.87
C THR A 78 -12.42 -5.55 -14.84
N CYS A 79 -11.97 -4.51 -15.56
CA CYS A 79 -12.73 -3.30 -15.78
C CYS A 79 -12.69 -2.94 -17.26
N THR A 80 -13.87 -2.79 -17.87
CA THR A 80 -14.04 -2.33 -19.25
C THR A 80 -14.64 -0.94 -19.23
N VAL A 81 -14.12 -0.07 -20.08
CA VAL A 81 -14.66 1.26 -20.34
C VAL A 81 -15.29 1.23 -21.71
N GLU A 82 -16.60 1.44 -21.77
CA GLU A 82 -17.37 1.50 -23.01
C GLU A 82 -17.87 2.94 -23.24
N ALA A 83 -17.76 3.42 -24.47
CA ALA A 83 -18.34 4.67 -24.91
C ALA A 83 -19.70 4.42 -25.55
N LYS A 84 -20.66 5.33 -25.37
CA LYS A 84 -21.99 5.26 -26.00
C LYS A 84 -21.92 5.46 -27.50
N GLU A 85 -20.94 6.21 -27.97
CA GLU A 85 -20.73 6.56 -29.37
C GLU A 85 -19.39 6.02 -29.87
N ASP A 86 -19.29 5.82 -31.18
CA ASP A 86 -18.03 5.43 -31.82
C ASP A 86 -17.02 6.58 -31.70
N ILE A 87 -16.04 6.37 -30.82
CA ILE A 87 -14.95 7.31 -30.65
C ILE A 87 -13.74 6.86 -31.48
N LYS A 88 -13.18 7.74 -32.30
CA LYS A 88 -11.96 7.45 -33.05
C LYS A 88 -10.85 7.02 -32.08
N PRO A 89 -10.34 5.77 -32.22
CA PRO A 89 -9.35 5.24 -31.30
C PRO A 89 -8.05 6.04 -31.38
N LYS A 90 -7.47 6.36 -30.23
CA LYS A 90 -6.15 6.96 -30.08
C LYS A 90 -5.13 5.89 -29.70
N LYS A 91 -3.91 6.05 -30.17
CA LYS A 91 -2.81 5.16 -29.77
C LYS A 91 -2.35 5.56 -28.36
N VAL A 92 -2.75 4.80 -27.35
CA VAL A 92 -2.34 4.99 -25.96
C VAL A 92 -1.23 4.01 -25.61
N ASP A 93 -0.09 4.54 -25.14
CA ASP A 93 1.03 3.76 -24.62
C ASP A 93 1.28 4.13 -23.17
N ILE A 94 1.43 3.12 -22.30
CA ILE A 94 1.66 3.29 -20.87
C ILE A 94 2.98 2.62 -20.52
N LYS A 95 3.92 3.39 -20.01
CA LYS A 95 5.22 2.92 -19.55
C LYS A 95 5.43 3.20 -18.09
N ILE A 96 5.94 2.21 -17.37
CA ILE A 96 6.38 2.37 -15.99
C ILE A 96 7.87 2.11 -15.94
N LYS A 97 8.63 3.07 -15.42
CA LYS A 97 10.08 2.95 -15.22
C LYS A 97 10.40 3.11 -13.75
N LYS A 98 11.34 2.31 -13.25
CA LYS A 98 11.93 2.50 -11.93
C LYS A 98 12.96 3.61 -12.02
N ASP A 99 12.84 4.60 -11.15
CA ASP A 99 13.77 5.72 -11.01
C ASP A 99 14.22 5.81 -9.54
N GLY A 100 15.39 5.28 -9.27
CA GLY A 100 15.93 5.16 -7.92
C GLY A 100 15.00 4.35 -7.00
N LYS A 101 14.39 5.03 -6.01
CA LYS A 101 13.42 4.45 -5.06
C LYS A 101 11.97 4.67 -5.46
N SER A 102 11.72 5.28 -6.62
CA SER A 102 10.39 5.62 -7.12
C SER A 102 10.09 4.87 -8.42
N TYR A 103 8.82 4.84 -8.77
CA TYR A 103 8.33 4.35 -10.06
C TYR A 103 7.63 5.51 -10.76
N VAL A 104 7.96 5.72 -12.01
CA VAL A 104 7.39 6.77 -12.86
C VAL A 104 6.50 6.13 -13.90
N LEU A 105 5.20 6.37 -13.84
CA LEU A 105 4.24 5.97 -14.86
C LEU A 105 4.05 7.16 -15.82
N THR A 106 4.22 6.89 -17.11
CA THR A 106 4.01 7.87 -18.19
C THR A 106 2.97 7.30 -19.15
N ARG A 107 1.94 8.09 -19.46
CA ARG A 107 1.00 7.81 -20.55
C ARG A 107 1.31 8.73 -21.74
N THR A 108 1.46 8.10 -22.89
CA THR A 108 1.65 8.78 -24.17
C THR A 108 0.44 8.52 -25.04
N VAL A 109 -0.09 9.55 -25.68
CA VAL A 109 -1.21 9.47 -26.61
C VAL A 109 -0.81 10.08 -27.94
N ASP A 110 -0.90 9.28 -29.01
CA ASP A 110 -0.48 9.65 -30.37
C ASP A 110 0.96 10.22 -30.40
N GLY A 111 1.87 9.62 -29.59
CA GLY A 111 3.27 10.02 -29.48
C GLY A 111 3.58 11.13 -28.46
N ASN A 112 2.58 11.79 -27.91
CA ASN A 112 2.76 12.90 -26.97
C ASN A 112 2.46 12.47 -25.52
N VAL A 113 3.33 12.82 -24.59
CA VAL A 113 3.11 12.60 -23.15
C VAL A 113 1.98 13.49 -22.68
N ASN A 114 0.92 12.91 -22.10
CA ASN A 114 -0.21 13.65 -21.59
C ASN A 114 -0.53 13.39 -20.11
N TYR A 115 0.15 12.41 -19.47
CA TYR A 115 0.03 12.15 -18.05
C TYR A 115 1.30 11.51 -17.50
N THR A 116 1.76 11.99 -16.36
CA THR A 116 2.89 11.42 -15.62
C THR A 116 2.56 11.40 -14.13
N THR A 117 2.87 10.30 -13.46
CA THR A 117 2.69 10.18 -12.02
C THR A 117 3.83 9.39 -11.40
N TYR A 118 4.07 9.63 -10.11
CA TYR A 118 5.15 9.05 -9.34
C TYR A 118 4.58 8.18 -8.22
N SER A 119 5.25 7.08 -7.93
CA SER A 119 4.90 6.18 -6.83
C SER A 119 6.14 5.82 -6.04
N LYS A 120 6.03 5.83 -4.72
CA LYS A 120 7.11 5.45 -3.82
C LYS A 120 6.54 4.55 -2.72
N TYR A 121 7.15 3.39 -2.55
CA TYR A 121 6.72 2.39 -1.57
C TYR A 121 7.74 2.29 -0.45
N ALA A 122 7.24 2.19 0.78
CA ALA A 122 8.08 1.87 1.92
C ALA A 122 8.44 0.37 1.89
N LYS A 123 9.64 0.04 2.34
CA LYS A 123 9.99 -1.37 2.57
C LYS A 123 9.21 -1.87 3.79
N PRO A 124 8.69 -3.11 3.77
CA PRO A 124 8.10 -3.70 4.97
C PRO A 124 9.16 -3.71 6.07
N LYS A 125 8.81 -3.23 7.26
CA LYS A 125 9.70 -3.35 8.44
C LYS A 125 9.89 -4.85 8.67
N SER A 126 11.13 -5.34 8.53
CA SER A 126 11.45 -6.75 8.79
C SER A 126 11.07 -7.08 10.24
N ALA A 127 10.37 -8.19 10.45
CA ALA A 127 9.88 -8.65 11.75
C ALA A 127 11.00 -9.10 12.72
N THR A 128 12.24 -8.66 12.52
CA THR A 128 13.43 -9.13 13.25
C THR A 128 13.74 -8.41 14.55
N THR A 129 12.85 -7.56 15.07
CA THR A 129 13.15 -6.80 16.31
C THR A 129 12.37 -7.23 17.55
N LYS A 130 11.65 -8.37 17.54
CA LYS A 130 10.92 -8.85 18.73
C LYS A 130 11.61 -9.96 19.53
N LYS A 131 12.87 -10.32 19.25
CA LYS A 131 13.59 -11.37 19.99
C LYS A 131 14.67 -10.86 20.97
N LYS A 132 14.94 -9.55 21.06
CA LYS A 132 15.98 -9.03 21.96
C LYS A 132 15.50 -8.52 23.32
N ASP A 133 14.20 -8.34 23.52
CA ASP A 133 13.70 -7.78 24.79
C ASP A 133 13.23 -8.84 25.81
N LYS A 134 13.21 -10.13 25.45
CA LYS A 134 12.84 -11.20 26.40
C LYS A 134 14.00 -11.75 27.22
N ASP A 135 15.24 -11.60 26.77
CA ASP A 135 16.40 -12.14 27.48
C ASP A 135 16.99 -11.18 28.54
N LYS A 136 16.64 -9.88 28.48
CA LYS A 136 17.06 -8.90 29.52
C LYS A 136 16.23 -8.92 30.80
N LYS A 137 15.06 -9.56 30.79
CA LYS A 137 14.17 -9.62 31.99
C LYS A 137 14.40 -10.84 32.87
N LYS A 138 15.27 -11.78 32.43
CA LYS A 138 15.58 -13.01 33.19
C LYS A 138 16.85 -12.92 34.01
N THR A 139 17.74 -11.93 33.72
CA THR A 139 19.02 -11.78 34.43
C THR A 139 18.98 -10.80 35.60
N THR A 140 17.93 -9.95 35.72
CA THR A 140 17.79 -9.04 36.86
C THR A 140 17.04 -9.64 38.05
N LYS A 141 16.36 -10.81 37.87
CA LYS A 141 15.65 -11.48 38.99
C LYS A 141 16.53 -12.45 39.79
N LYS A 142 17.75 -12.72 39.35
CA LYS A 142 18.69 -13.62 40.06
C LYS A 142 19.74 -12.91 40.92
N LYS A 143 19.71 -11.57 40.98
CA LYS A 143 20.63 -10.76 41.79
C LYS A 143 20.00 -10.14 43.05
N SER A 144 18.66 -10.21 43.20
CA SER A 144 17.96 -9.67 44.39
C SER A 144 17.79 -10.66 45.55
N ASP A 145 17.96 -11.98 45.30
CA ASP A 145 17.74 -13.00 46.34
C ASP A 145 18.99 -13.44 47.11
N LYS A 146 20.17 -12.89 46.75
CA LYS A 146 21.44 -13.24 47.47
C LYS A 146 21.84 -12.23 48.56
N ASN A 147 21.06 -11.19 48.81
CA ASN A 147 21.44 -10.15 49.78
C ASN A 147 20.50 -10.07 51.03
N LYS A 148 19.61 -11.09 51.23
CA LYS A 148 18.73 -11.12 52.40
C LYS A 148 19.18 -12.06 53.53
N ASP A 149 20.19 -12.94 53.27
CA ASP A 149 20.62 -13.94 54.27
C ASP A 149 21.89 -13.58 55.07
N LYS A 150 22.37 -12.33 54.96
CA LYS A 150 23.56 -11.87 55.71
C LYS A 150 23.32 -10.81 56.79
N LYS A 151 22.05 -10.59 57.21
CA LYS A 151 21.73 -9.58 58.21
C LYS A 151 21.05 -10.07 59.48
N SER A 152 21.01 -11.40 59.76
CA SER A 152 20.33 -11.93 60.97
C SER A 152 21.24 -12.64 61.97
N THR A 153 22.59 -12.55 61.86
CA THR A 153 23.52 -13.24 62.80
C THR A 153 24.51 -12.33 63.48
N LYS A 154 24.17 -11.04 63.78
CA LYS A 154 25.06 -10.16 64.53
C LYS A 154 24.35 -9.29 65.59
N SER A 155 23.42 -9.85 66.36
CA SER A 155 22.87 -9.16 67.50
C SER A 155 22.50 -10.10 68.65
N LYS A 156 23.44 -11.01 69.05
CA LYS A 156 23.38 -11.69 70.36
C LYS A 156 24.79 -12.00 70.84
N LYS A 157 25.48 -10.94 71.31
CA LYS A 157 26.60 -11.09 72.31
C LYS A 157 26.96 -9.68 72.79
N LYS A 158 26.20 -9.18 73.75
CA LYS A 158 26.66 -8.23 74.80
C LYS A 158 25.53 -8.01 75.77
N LYS A 159 25.46 -8.88 76.80
CA LYS A 159 25.08 -8.55 78.16
C LYS A 159 25.28 -9.82 78.97
N SER A 160 26.38 -9.90 79.65
CA SER A 160 26.66 -10.26 81.02
C SER A 160 28.13 -9.93 81.28
#